data_54c062ea008f2a936dacb5c74de16eff
#
_entry.id   54c062ea008f2a936dacb5c74de16eff
#
_cell.length_a   1.000
_cell.length_b   1.000
_cell.length_c   1.000
_cell.angle_alpha   90.00
_cell.angle_beta   90.00
_cell.angle_gamma   90.00
#
_symmetry.space_group_name_H-M   'P 1'
#
loop_
_entity.id
_entity.type
_entity.pdbx_description
1 polymer ?
#
loop_
_entity_poly.entity_id
_entity_poly.type
_entity_poly.pdbx_seq_one_letter_code
_entity_poly.pdbx_strand_id
1 'polypeptide(L)'
;RALADLRDIGFLDAAKSGQITFAVFHILGPSIASLDEIAETAGFMDGAKYFLVKNFINNTSFFEWDQATYNSYFHRIKGATEITIPKLNEMAYEQVEVSSVPFLKFVANKGPHDETANYSFVLRGYVRHWLANVWSEFDRIKLTDIVHDKPGARSPGEK
;
A
#
# COMPACT_ATOMS: atom_id res chain seq x y z
N ARG A 1 13.71 12.31 -7.45
CA ARG A 1 14.19 13.59 -6.92
C ARG A 1 14.04 13.65 -5.41
N ALA A 2 12.85 13.51 -4.84
CA ALA A 2 12.64 13.58 -3.38
C ALA A 2 13.47 12.56 -2.56
N LEU A 3 13.64 11.33 -3.04
CA LEU A 3 14.46 10.32 -2.36
C LEU A 3 15.95 10.68 -2.38
N ALA A 4 16.44 11.25 -3.49
CA ALA A 4 17.81 11.74 -3.58
C ALA A 4 18.04 12.87 -2.58
N ASP A 5 17.12 13.81 -2.49
CA ASP A 5 17.18 14.93 -1.54
C ASP A 5 17.22 14.42 -0.09
N LEU A 6 16.42 13.39 0.26
CA LEU A 6 16.44 12.76 1.59
C LEU A 6 17.78 12.09 1.91
N ARG A 7 18.41 11.48 0.92
CA ARG A 7 19.75 10.89 1.08
C ARG A 7 20.77 11.98 1.35
N ASP A 8 20.74 13.04 0.55
CA ASP A 8 21.78 14.09 0.57
C ASP A 8 21.77 14.87 1.90
N ILE A 9 20.62 14.95 2.59
CA ILE A 9 20.52 15.51 3.95
C ILE A 9 20.84 14.50 5.07
N GLY A 10 21.24 13.27 4.73
CA GLY A 10 21.54 12.22 5.72
C GLY A 10 20.32 11.74 6.53
N PHE A 11 19.11 11.90 5.99
CA PHE A 11 17.86 11.56 6.68
C PHE A 11 17.78 10.10 7.13
N LEU A 12 18.23 9.17 6.27
CA LEU A 12 18.17 7.73 6.58
C LEU A 12 19.12 7.36 7.73
N ASP A 13 20.29 7.98 7.79
CA ASP A 13 21.26 7.72 8.85
C ASP A 13 20.78 8.31 10.18
N ALA A 14 20.21 9.52 10.14
CA ALA A 14 19.57 10.12 11.30
C ALA A 14 18.40 9.30 11.82
N ALA A 15 17.59 8.74 10.93
CA ALA A 15 16.48 7.87 11.28
C ALA A 15 16.96 6.54 11.90
N LYS A 16 18.00 5.92 11.33
CA LYS A 16 18.60 4.71 11.90
C LYS A 16 19.15 4.96 13.32
N SER A 17 19.83 6.09 13.54
CA SER A 17 20.33 6.47 14.86
C SER A 17 19.19 6.80 15.85
N GLY A 18 18.09 7.32 15.36
CA GLY A 18 16.85 7.58 16.11
C GLY A 18 15.98 6.34 16.33
N GLN A 19 16.42 5.17 15.90
CA GLN A 19 15.67 3.91 15.97
C GLN A 19 14.32 3.95 15.21
N ILE A 20 14.28 4.69 14.10
CA ILE A 20 13.09 4.77 13.22
C ILE A 20 13.19 3.68 12.16
N THR A 21 12.16 2.86 12.05
CA THR A 21 12.02 1.86 10.98
C THR A 21 11.09 2.38 9.90
N PHE A 22 11.50 2.26 8.65
CA PHE A 22 10.67 2.62 7.50
C PHE A 22 9.93 1.42 6.93
N ALA A 23 8.66 1.62 6.58
CA ALA A 23 7.90 0.76 5.70
C ALA A 23 7.65 1.50 4.38
N VAL A 24 8.12 0.96 3.27
CA VAL A 24 7.97 1.56 1.95
C VAL A 24 6.90 0.80 1.19
N PHE A 25 5.83 1.49 0.80
CA PHE A 25 4.78 0.96 -0.06
C PHE A 25 4.98 1.51 -1.47
N HIS A 26 5.52 0.68 -2.36
CA HIS A 26 5.69 1.04 -3.76
C HIS A 26 4.44 0.62 -4.54
N ILE A 27 3.64 1.61 -4.95
CA ILE A 27 2.39 1.36 -5.67
C ILE A 27 2.71 1.18 -7.16
N LEU A 28 2.39 -0.01 -7.67
CA LEU A 28 2.62 -0.38 -9.06
C LEU A 28 1.44 0.05 -9.91
N GLY A 29 1.74 0.81 -10.95
CA GLY A 29 0.82 1.06 -12.06
C GLY A 29 0.92 -0.03 -13.13
N PRO A 30 0.06 0.02 -14.16
CA PRO A 30 0.04 -0.99 -15.22
C PRO A 30 1.23 -0.89 -16.20
N SER A 31 1.98 0.22 -16.24
CA SER A 31 3.07 0.44 -17.18
C SER A 31 4.40 -0.16 -16.69
N ILE A 32 5.27 -0.53 -17.64
CA ILE A 32 6.62 -1.04 -17.34
C ILE A 32 7.44 -0.01 -16.56
N ALA A 33 7.25 1.28 -16.82
CA ALA A 33 7.96 2.34 -16.12
C ALA A 33 7.78 2.26 -14.58
N SER A 34 6.64 1.74 -14.10
CA SER A 34 6.42 1.55 -12.67
C SER A 34 7.31 0.46 -12.06
N LEU A 35 7.81 -0.47 -12.86
CA LEU A 35 8.77 -1.50 -12.42
C LEU A 35 10.20 -0.95 -12.38
N ASP A 36 10.58 -0.08 -13.31
CA ASP A 36 11.92 0.49 -13.38
C ASP A 36 12.26 1.32 -12.13
N GLU A 37 11.26 2.04 -11.59
CA GLU A 37 11.40 2.82 -10.36
C GLU A 37 11.67 1.96 -9.11
N ILE A 38 11.30 0.67 -9.14
CA ILE A 38 11.47 -0.23 -7.99
C ILE A 38 12.95 -0.39 -7.63
N ALA A 39 13.78 -0.69 -8.64
CA ALA A 39 15.21 -0.96 -8.41
C ALA A 39 15.93 0.28 -7.87
N GLU A 40 15.59 1.46 -8.40
CA GLU A 40 16.13 2.73 -7.93
C GLU A 40 15.71 3.01 -6.48
N THR A 41 14.41 2.94 -6.18
CA THR A 41 13.87 3.21 -4.85
C THR A 41 14.40 2.23 -3.80
N ALA A 42 14.50 0.94 -4.14
CA ALA A 42 15.02 -0.09 -3.23
C ALA A 42 16.47 0.15 -2.85
N GLY A 43 17.29 0.65 -3.79
CA GLY A 43 18.69 1.01 -3.52
C GLY A 43 18.83 2.18 -2.53
N PHE A 44 17.86 3.08 -2.47
CA PHE A 44 17.87 4.20 -1.52
C PHE A 44 17.41 3.81 -0.12
N MET A 45 16.50 2.86 -0.01
CA MET A 45 15.79 2.52 1.23
C MET A 45 16.34 1.24 1.86
N ASP A 46 17.66 1.04 1.82
CA ASP A 46 18.30 -0.13 2.42
C ASP A 46 17.95 -0.27 3.91
N GLY A 47 17.51 -1.46 4.30
CA GLY A 47 17.06 -1.79 5.65
C GLY A 47 15.58 -1.44 5.94
N ALA A 48 14.84 -0.84 5.00
CA ALA A 48 13.41 -0.64 5.13
C ALA A 48 12.62 -1.95 4.87
N LYS A 49 11.44 -2.08 5.48
CA LYS A 49 10.46 -3.09 5.10
C LYS A 49 9.80 -2.65 3.80
N TYR A 50 9.86 -3.47 2.76
CA TYR A 50 9.45 -3.09 1.41
C TYR A 50 8.21 -3.86 0.95
N PHE A 51 7.18 -3.12 0.51
CA PHE A 51 5.93 -3.67 0.02
C PHE A 51 5.69 -3.24 -1.42
N LEU A 52 5.44 -4.21 -2.30
CA LEU A 52 5.02 -3.96 -3.67
C LEU A 52 3.51 -4.08 -3.76
N VAL A 53 2.84 -2.97 -4.02
CA VAL A 53 1.38 -2.89 -4.05
C VAL A 53 0.88 -2.94 -5.48
N LYS A 54 0.33 -4.08 -5.90
CA LYS A 54 -0.42 -4.21 -7.15
C LYS A 54 -1.79 -3.57 -6.98
N ASN A 55 -1.94 -2.35 -7.48
CA ASN A 55 -3.19 -1.61 -7.38
C ASN A 55 -4.01 -1.78 -8.66
N PHE A 56 -5.03 -2.60 -8.61
CA PHE A 56 -5.92 -2.89 -9.73
C PHE A 56 -7.04 -1.85 -9.87
N ILE A 57 -6.69 -0.58 -10.09
CA ILE A 57 -7.67 0.51 -10.30
C ILE A 57 -8.51 0.24 -11.54
N ASN A 58 -7.87 -0.23 -12.62
CA ASN A 58 -8.50 -0.54 -13.90
C ASN A 58 -8.69 -2.05 -14.07
N ASN A 59 -9.02 -2.50 -15.26
CA ASN A 59 -9.27 -3.90 -15.53
C ASN A 59 -8.01 -4.75 -15.26
N THR A 60 -8.13 -5.77 -14.44
CA THR A 60 -7.06 -6.59 -13.86
C THR A 60 -6.19 -7.36 -14.88
N SER A 61 -6.59 -7.38 -16.15
CA SER A 61 -5.83 -8.03 -17.22
C SER A 61 -4.71 -7.18 -17.82
N PHE A 62 -4.51 -5.95 -17.35
CA PHE A 62 -3.62 -4.98 -17.98
C PHE A 62 -2.52 -4.45 -17.06
N PHE A 63 -1.66 -5.33 -16.61
CA PHE A 63 -0.29 -4.92 -16.49
C PHE A 63 0.39 -5.18 -17.84
N GLU A 64 1.08 -4.17 -18.42
CA GLU A 64 1.82 -4.27 -19.67
C GLU A 64 3.00 -5.24 -19.57
N TRP A 65 3.36 -5.63 -18.35
CA TRP A 65 4.43 -6.55 -18.05
C TRP A 65 3.89 -7.94 -17.71
N ASP A 66 4.52 -8.96 -18.27
CA ASP A 66 4.23 -10.34 -17.95
C ASP A 66 4.79 -10.75 -16.56
N GLN A 67 4.39 -11.93 -16.08
CA GLN A 67 4.83 -12.43 -14.78
C GLN A 67 6.34 -12.67 -14.72
N ALA A 68 6.99 -13.03 -15.82
CA ALA A 68 8.44 -13.25 -15.86
C ALA A 68 9.20 -11.93 -15.69
N THR A 69 8.80 -10.89 -16.39
CA THR A 69 9.31 -9.53 -16.23
C THR A 69 9.13 -9.04 -14.80
N TYR A 70 7.93 -9.14 -14.25
CA TYR A 70 7.65 -8.76 -12.87
C TYR A 70 8.58 -9.49 -11.88
N ASN A 71 8.69 -10.79 -12.00
CA ASN A 71 9.53 -11.60 -11.11
C ASN A 71 11.00 -11.16 -11.17
N SER A 72 11.50 -10.77 -12.34
CA SER A 72 12.88 -10.29 -12.49
C SER A 72 13.15 -9.03 -11.65
N TYR A 73 12.17 -8.14 -11.52
CA TYR A 73 12.27 -6.96 -10.67
C TYR A 73 12.03 -7.30 -9.19
N PHE A 74 11.04 -8.12 -8.90
CA PHE A 74 10.71 -8.52 -7.55
C PHE A 74 11.88 -9.20 -6.82
N HIS A 75 12.61 -10.08 -7.51
CA HIS A 75 13.77 -10.77 -6.94
C HIS A 75 14.98 -9.85 -6.67
N ARG A 76 15.00 -8.64 -7.21
CA ARG A 76 16.05 -7.65 -6.89
C ARG A 76 15.87 -7.04 -5.50
N ILE A 77 14.69 -7.13 -4.93
CA ILE A 77 14.37 -6.55 -3.63
C ILE A 77 14.25 -7.68 -2.61
N LYS A 78 15.32 -7.90 -1.85
CA LYS A 78 15.32 -8.92 -0.79
C LYS A 78 14.27 -8.58 0.27
N GLY A 79 13.41 -9.56 0.57
CA GLY A 79 12.40 -9.43 1.63
C GLY A 79 11.20 -8.55 1.27
N ALA A 80 11.02 -8.17 0.00
CA ALA A 80 9.81 -7.48 -0.42
C ALA A 80 8.58 -8.38 -0.26
N THR A 81 7.47 -7.80 0.18
CA THR A 81 6.18 -8.47 0.30
C THR A 81 5.21 -7.87 -0.72
N GLU A 82 4.53 -8.73 -1.47
CA GLU A 82 3.51 -8.30 -2.41
C GLU A 82 2.18 -8.08 -1.70
N ILE A 83 1.48 -7.00 -2.08
CA ILE A 83 0.12 -6.67 -1.65
C ILE A 83 -0.73 -6.48 -2.89
N THR A 84 -1.94 -7.02 -2.88
CA THR A 84 -2.91 -6.85 -3.96
C THR A 84 -4.09 -6.00 -3.48
N ILE A 85 -4.32 -4.86 -4.12
CA ILE A 85 -5.51 -4.04 -3.89
C ILE A 85 -6.47 -4.28 -5.05
N PRO A 86 -7.60 -4.97 -4.82
CA PRO A 86 -8.55 -5.30 -5.88
C PRO A 86 -9.26 -4.05 -6.42
N LYS A 87 -9.77 -4.15 -7.64
CA LYS A 87 -10.60 -3.09 -8.23
C LYS A 87 -11.89 -2.92 -7.42
N LEU A 88 -12.21 -1.69 -7.06
CA LEU A 88 -13.53 -1.35 -6.56
C LEU A 88 -14.52 -1.30 -7.74
N ASN A 89 -15.77 -1.70 -7.51
CA ASN A 89 -16.85 -1.54 -8.50
C ASN A 89 -16.93 -0.07 -8.96
N GLU A 90 -17.01 0.18 -10.27
CA GLU A 90 -16.94 1.52 -10.85
C GLU A 90 -18.05 2.43 -10.33
N MET A 91 -19.29 1.97 -10.32
CA MET A 91 -20.41 2.77 -9.82
C MET A 91 -20.27 3.11 -8.33
N ALA A 92 -19.72 2.17 -7.55
CA ALA A 92 -19.46 2.40 -6.14
C ALA A 92 -18.32 3.42 -5.94
N TYR A 93 -17.28 3.35 -6.75
CA TYR A 93 -16.18 4.30 -6.76
C TYR A 93 -16.66 5.72 -7.10
N GLU A 94 -17.39 5.88 -8.22
CA GLU A 94 -17.96 7.16 -8.62
C GLU A 94 -18.87 7.78 -7.54
N GLN A 95 -19.69 6.94 -6.91
CA GLN A 95 -20.58 7.44 -5.84
C GLN A 95 -19.79 7.92 -4.62
N VAL A 96 -18.72 7.23 -4.23
CA VAL A 96 -17.83 7.68 -3.14
C VAL A 96 -17.17 8.99 -3.51
N GLU A 97 -16.63 9.11 -4.73
CA GLU A 97 -15.99 10.35 -5.21
C GLU A 97 -16.97 11.54 -5.16
N VAL A 98 -18.15 11.37 -5.72
CA VAL A 98 -19.19 12.42 -5.73
C VAL A 98 -19.63 12.79 -4.31
N SER A 99 -19.70 11.81 -3.41
CA SER A 99 -20.09 12.06 -2.01
C SER A 99 -19.04 12.83 -1.21
N SER A 100 -17.78 12.82 -1.66
CA SER A 100 -16.65 13.49 -1.00
C SER A 100 -16.47 13.12 0.48
N VAL A 101 -16.84 11.88 0.85
CA VAL A 101 -16.65 11.36 2.22
C VAL A 101 -15.69 10.17 2.23
N PRO A 102 -14.99 9.93 3.36
CA PRO A 102 -14.18 8.72 3.52
C PRO A 102 -15.00 7.44 3.34
N PHE A 103 -14.37 6.37 2.82
CA PHE A 103 -15.03 5.08 2.59
C PHE A 103 -15.83 4.57 3.80
N LEU A 104 -15.31 4.72 5.01
CA LEU A 104 -16.00 4.27 6.22
C LEU A 104 -17.28 5.07 6.50
N LYS A 105 -17.28 6.39 6.26
CA LYS A 105 -18.49 7.22 6.36
C LYS A 105 -19.52 6.82 5.31
N PHE A 106 -19.07 6.59 4.07
CA PHE A 106 -19.93 6.12 2.99
C PHE A 106 -20.62 4.79 3.36
N VAL A 107 -19.86 3.80 3.81
CA VAL A 107 -20.40 2.51 4.26
C VAL A 107 -21.39 2.67 5.43
N ALA A 108 -21.10 3.56 6.35
CA ALA A 108 -21.96 3.88 7.49
C ALA A 108 -23.18 4.73 7.11
N ASN A 109 -23.35 5.11 5.84
CA ASN A 109 -24.41 5.99 5.37
C ASN A 109 -24.39 7.38 6.02
N LYS A 110 -23.18 7.94 6.18
CA LYS A 110 -22.94 9.24 6.79
C LYS A 110 -22.43 10.25 5.80
N GLY A 111 -22.98 11.45 5.84
CA GLY A 111 -22.52 12.59 5.07
C GLY A 111 -21.28 13.27 5.67
N PRO A 112 -20.80 14.38 5.07
CA PRO A 112 -19.59 15.07 5.50
C PRO A 112 -19.61 15.50 6.97
N HIS A 113 -20.77 15.90 7.49
CA HIS A 113 -20.97 16.38 8.86
C HIS A 113 -21.60 15.32 9.79
N ASP A 114 -21.45 14.04 9.45
CA ASP A 114 -22.00 12.88 10.17
C ASP A 114 -23.54 12.77 10.19
N GLU A 115 -24.25 13.59 9.41
CA GLU A 115 -25.67 13.47 9.16
C GLU A 115 -25.98 12.15 8.43
N THR A 116 -27.22 11.68 8.55
CA THR A 116 -27.65 10.52 7.78
C THR A 116 -27.75 10.88 6.31
N ALA A 117 -27.00 10.17 5.47
CA ALA A 117 -27.02 10.30 4.02
C ALA A 117 -28.08 9.37 3.40
N ASN A 118 -28.19 9.42 2.08
CA ASN A 118 -29.08 8.53 1.32
C ASN A 118 -28.28 7.81 0.22
N TYR A 119 -27.17 7.17 0.60
CA TYR A 119 -26.36 6.40 -0.34
C TYR A 119 -27.00 5.04 -0.61
N SER A 120 -26.87 4.58 -1.86
CA SER A 120 -27.37 3.27 -2.27
C SER A 120 -26.87 2.16 -1.35
N PHE A 121 -27.79 1.37 -0.82
CA PHE A 121 -27.46 0.20 0.00
C PHE A 121 -26.56 -0.80 -0.75
N VAL A 122 -26.82 -1.01 -2.05
CA VAL A 122 -26.04 -1.93 -2.90
C VAL A 122 -24.61 -1.41 -3.06
N LEU A 123 -24.44 -0.11 -3.38
CA LEU A 123 -23.11 0.48 -3.57
C LEU A 123 -22.30 0.50 -2.27
N ARG A 124 -22.95 0.77 -1.13
CA ARG A 124 -22.33 0.64 0.19
C ARG A 124 -21.88 -0.79 0.47
N GLY A 125 -22.64 -1.78 -0.02
CA GLY A 125 -22.27 -3.20 0.06
C GLY A 125 -20.99 -3.51 -0.72
N TYR A 126 -20.83 -3.01 -1.95
CA TYR A 126 -19.61 -3.15 -2.74
C TYR A 126 -18.40 -2.53 -2.03
N VAL A 127 -18.53 -1.32 -1.52
CA VAL A 127 -17.45 -0.65 -0.78
C VAL A 127 -17.05 -1.43 0.47
N ARG A 128 -18.03 -1.93 1.23
CA ARG A 128 -17.76 -2.74 2.43
C ARG A 128 -16.99 -4.00 2.10
N HIS A 129 -17.40 -4.72 1.06
CA HIS A 129 -16.72 -5.93 0.62
C HIS A 129 -15.30 -5.66 0.14
N TRP A 130 -15.13 -4.59 -0.64
CA TRP A 130 -13.81 -4.17 -1.09
C TRP A 130 -12.88 -3.82 0.06
N LEU A 131 -13.35 -3.04 1.04
CA LEU A 131 -12.59 -2.72 2.26
C LEU A 131 -12.18 -3.99 3.02
N ALA A 132 -13.10 -4.97 3.16
CA ALA A 132 -12.78 -6.22 3.82
C ALA A 132 -11.64 -6.97 3.12
N ASN A 133 -11.62 -6.99 1.79
CA ASN A 133 -10.54 -7.60 1.02
C ASN A 133 -9.21 -6.85 1.22
N VAL A 134 -9.22 -5.52 1.20
CA VAL A 134 -8.03 -4.69 1.45
C VAL A 134 -7.47 -4.94 2.86
N TRP A 135 -8.34 -4.95 3.87
CA TRP A 135 -7.92 -5.25 5.24
C TRP A 135 -7.36 -6.67 5.39
N SER A 136 -7.95 -7.66 4.71
CA SER A 136 -7.43 -9.03 4.69
C SER A 136 -6.00 -9.11 4.14
N GLU A 137 -5.66 -8.29 3.13
CA GLU A 137 -4.29 -8.21 2.63
C GLU A 137 -3.34 -7.59 3.67
N PHE A 138 -3.76 -6.55 4.38
CA PHE A 138 -2.97 -5.94 5.45
C PHE A 138 -2.79 -6.88 6.65
N ASP A 139 -3.81 -7.65 7.00
CA ASP A 139 -3.72 -8.68 8.05
C ASP A 139 -2.77 -9.80 7.64
N ARG A 140 -2.82 -10.23 6.37
CA ARG A 140 -1.92 -11.27 5.83
C ARG A 140 -0.44 -10.88 5.98
N ILE A 141 -0.09 -9.62 5.75
CA ILE A 141 1.28 -9.11 5.89
C ILE A 141 1.60 -8.68 7.33
N LYS A 142 0.68 -8.81 8.27
CA LYS A 142 0.81 -8.39 9.67
C LYS A 142 1.23 -6.91 9.81
N LEU A 143 0.54 -6.03 9.07
CA LEU A 143 0.88 -4.61 9.03
C LEU A 143 0.87 -3.96 10.42
N THR A 144 -0.07 -4.35 11.29
CA THR A 144 -0.16 -3.88 12.67
C THR A 144 1.09 -4.19 13.49
N ASP A 145 1.66 -5.39 13.31
CA ASP A 145 2.89 -5.78 14.02
C ASP A 145 4.08 -4.93 13.55
N ILE A 146 4.11 -4.59 12.25
CA ILE A 146 5.14 -3.75 11.65
C ILE A 146 5.10 -2.33 12.21
N VAL A 147 3.90 -1.76 12.36
CA VAL A 147 3.69 -0.40 12.88
C VAL A 147 3.95 -0.31 14.38
N HIS A 148 3.68 -1.39 15.11
CA HIS A 148 3.85 -1.44 16.57
C HIS A 148 5.15 -2.12 17.01
N ASP A 149 6.02 -2.54 16.09
CA ASP A 149 7.31 -3.15 16.40
C ASP A 149 8.17 -2.12 17.15
N LYS A 150 8.27 -2.30 18.48
CA LYS A 150 9.11 -1.43 19.30
C LYS A 150 10.55 -1.64 18.86
N PRO A 151 11.30 -0.59 18.52
CA PRO A 151 12.71 -0.73 18.23
C PRO A 151 13.41 -1.31 19.46
N GLY A 152 13.91 -2.53 19.37
CA GLY A 152 14.68 -3.18 20.45
C GLY A 152 14.16 -4.50 20.98
N ALA A 153 13.06 -5.05 20.50
CA ALA A 153 12.69 -6.43 20.81
C ALA A 153 13.61 -7.40 20.04
N ARG A 154 14.79 -7.69 20.60
CA ARG A 154 15.63 -8.81 20.13
C ARG A 154 14.81 -10.09 20.25
N SER A 155 14.73 -10.87 19.18
CA SER A 155 14.20 -12.22 19.21
C SER A 155 14.90 -13.01 20.33
N PRO A 156 14.18 -13.66 21.24
CA PRO A 156 14.80 -14.53 22.23
C PRO A 156 15.24 -15.83 21.53
N GLY A 157 16.48 -15.89 21.06
CA GLY A 157 16.96 -17.10 20.41
C GLY A 157 18.28 -17.03 19.64
N GLU A 158 19.24 -16.21 20.04
CA GLU A 158 20.64 -16.44 19.64
C GLU A 158 21.52 -16.44 20.91
N LYS A 159 21.75 -17.66 21.38
CA LYS A 159 22.90 -18.01 22.22
C LYS A 159 23.83 -18.88 21.42
#